data_47d550c009f9846828739244343f8b73
#
_entry.id   47d550c009f9846828739244343f8b73
#
_cell.length_a   1.000
_cell.length_b   1.000
_cell.length_c   1.000
_cell.angle_alpha   90.00
_cell.angle_beta   90.00
_cell.angle_gamma   90.00
#
_symmetry.space_group_name_H-M   'P 1'
#
loop_
_entity.id
_entity.type
_entity.pdbx_description
1 polymer ?
#
loop_
_entity_poly.entity_id
_entity_poly.type
_entity_poly.pdbx_seq_one_letter_code
_entity_poly.pdbx_strand_id
1 'polypeptide(L)'
;CGGSIVIENEVIAEVLAEETVPSQPCGEIIDAKGYYLMPGVIDDHVHFRDPGLTHKADIHTESTAAAAGGVTSFMDMPNTTPQTTTLEALNAKFADAATKSIVNYSFYFGATNTNADVLPTLDKSRVCGVKLFMGASTGNMLVDRMEVLRKVFANAGMLIAAHCEEQSIISANTTAFKEK
;
A
#
# COMPACT_ATOMS: atom_id res chain seq x y z
N CYS A 1 25.64 4.17 17.30
CA CYS A 1 26.96 4.22 16.68
C CYS A 1 26.98 5.41 15.73
N GLY A 2 28.10 6.19 15.70
CA GLY A 2 28.39 7.16 14.66
C GLY A 2 28.86 6.45 13.38
N GLY A 3 28.68 7.09 12.25
CA GLY A 3 29.10 6.56 10.96
C GLY A 3 28.59 7.37 9.79
N SER A 4 28.85 6.90 8.59
CA SER A 4 28.42 7.52 7.34
C SER A 4 27.80 6.48 6.39
N ILE A 5 26.95 6.94 5.50
CA ILE A 5 26.42 6.13 4.40
C ILE A 5 26.86 6.77 3.09
N VAL A 6 27.38 5.98 2.17
CA VAL A 6 27.62 6.39 0.79
C VAL A 6 26.47 5.90 -0.07
N ILE A 7 25.87 6.81 -0.82
CA ILE A 7 24.78 6.53 -1.76
C ILE A 7 25.31 6.73 -3.18
N GLU A 8 25.14 5.72 -4.00
CA GLU A 8 25.48 5.77 -5.41
C GLU A 8 24.34 5.21 -6.25
N ASN A 9 23.87 5.97 -7.24
CA ASN A 9 22.78 5.56 -8.12
C ASN A 9 21.52 5.06 -7.36
N GLU A 10 21.10 5.78 -6.34
CA GLU A 10 19.90 5.51 -5.50
C GLU A 10 20.01 4.27 -4.60
N VAL A 11 21.20 3.68 -4.48
CA VAL A 11 21.42 2.54 -3.57
C VAL A 11 22.50 2.87 -2.53
N ILE A 12 22.42 2.21 -1.38
CA ILE A 12 23.47 2.30 -0.35
C ILE A 12 24.67 1.49 -0.86
N ALA A 13 25.72 2.18 -1.22
CA ALA A 13 26.97 1.57 -1.70
C ALA A 13 27.89 1.15 -0.54
N GLU A 14 28.01 2.00 0.49
CA GLU A 14 28.86 1.71 1.65
C GLU A 14 28.16 2.14 2.95
N VAL A 15 28.41 1.41 4.02
CA VAL A 15 28.10 1.80 5.39
C VAL A 15 29.40 1.83 6.17
N LEU A 16 29.82 3.01 6.60
CA LEU A 16 31.13 3.28 7.16
C LEU A 16 31.02 3.56 8.66
N ALA A 17 31.96 3.04 9.42
CA ALA A 17 32.12 3.40 10.82
C ALA A 17 32.61 4.85 10.95
N GLU A 18 32.50 5.40 12.16
CA GLU A 18 33.00 6.74 12.49
C GLU A 18 34.48 6.90 12.10
N GLU A 19 34.85 8.04 11.54
CA GLU A 19 36.18 8.37 11.04
C GLU A 19 36.68 7.57 9.83
N THR A 20 35.86 6.70 9.24
CA THR A 20 36.22 5.99 8.02
C THR A 20 35.95 6.85 6.79
N VAL A 21 36.92 6.90 5.85
CA VAL A 21 36.80 7.65 4.61
C VAL A 21 36.17 6.77 3.54
N PRO A 22 35.24 7.29 2.71
CA PRO A 22 34.68 6.56 1.57
C PRO A 22 35.75 6.07 0.60
N SER A 23 35.47 4.93 -0.06
CA SER A 23 36.38 4.34 -1.04
C SER A 23 36.55 5.19 -2.31
N GLN A 24 35.57 6.05 -2.60
CA GLN A 24 35.53 6.95 -3.76
C GLN A 24 35.23 8.40 -3.30
N PRO A 25 35.66 9.40 -4.07
CA PRO A 25 35.28 10.80 -3.83
C PRO A 25 33.76 10.99 -3.91
N CYS A 26 33.17 11.71 -2.93
CA CYS A 26 31.76 12.05 -2.93
C CYS A 26 31.52 13.38 -3.65
N GLY A 27 30.48 13.43 -4.50
CA GLY A 27 30.07 14.65 -5.20
C GLY A 27 29.36 15.65 -4.27
N GLU A 28 28.60 15.14 -3.30
CA GLU A 28 27.87 15.92 -2.30
C GLU A 28 28.05 15.27 -0.92
N ILE A 29 28.17 16.07 0.10
CA ILE A 29 28.25 15.62 1.48
C ILE A 29 27.17 16.33 2.29
N ILE A 30 26.26 15.54 2.91
CA ILE A 30 25.24 16.04 3.82
C ILE A 30 25.69 15.75 5.26
N ASP A 31 25.94 16.81 6.03
CA ASP A 31 26.28 16.67 7.46
C ASP A 31 25.02 16.45 8.29
N ALA A 32 24.83 15.21 8.71
CA ALA A 32 23.72 14.78 9.56
C ALA A 32 24.11 14.68 11.05
N LYS A 33 25.18 15.35 11.48
CA LYS A 33 25.67 15.28 12.85
C LYS A 33 24.58 15.69 13.86
N GLY A 34 24.36 14.81 14.84
CA GLY A 34 23.32 14.99 15.86
C GLY A 34 21.94 14.41 15.47
N TYR A 35 21.81 13.85 14.30
CA TYR A 35 20.59 13.17 13.82
C TYR A 35 20.78 11.65 13.71
N TYR A 36 19.67 10.95 13.69
CA TYR A 36 19.62 9.53 13.35
C TYR A 36 19.27 9.39 11.87
N LEU A 37 20.05 8.63 11.11
CA LEU A 37 19.72 8.25 9.76
C LEU A 37 19.01 6.90 9.80
N MET A 38 17.81 6.85 9.24
CA MET A 38 16.95 5.67 9.19
C MET A 38 16.48 5.45 7.75
N PRO A 39 16.18 4.20 7.36
CA PRO A 39 15.42 3.97 6.13
C PRO A 39 14.11 4.75 6.13
N GLY A 40 13.67 5.20 4.96
CA GLY A 40 12.35 5.81 4.83
C GLY A 40 11.26 4.81 5.22
N VAL A 41 10.23 5.31 5.90
CA VAL A 41 9.10 4.48 6.36
C VAL A 41 8.28 4.02 5.15
N ILE A 42 7.86 2.76 5.17
CA ILE A 42 6.89 2.20 4.23
C ILE A 42 5.55 2.12 4.97
N ASP A 43 4.54 2.85 4.50
CA ASP A 43 3.17 2.72 4.99
C ASP A 43 2.41 1.74 4.10
N ASP A 44 2.15 0.57 4.61
CA ASP A 44 1.57 -0.54 3.86
C ASP A 44 0.03 -0.56 3.83
N HIS A 45 -0.63 0.46 4.42
CA HIS A 45 -2.09 0.52 4.48
C HIS A 45 -2.62 1.96 4.53
N VAL A 46 -2.78 2.58 3.37
CA VAL A 46 -3.34 3.93 3.28
C VAL A 46 -4.63 3.98 2.46
N HIS A 47 -5.39 5.06 2.62
CA HIS A 47 -6.60 5.38 1.87
C HIS A 47 -6.50 6.81 1.34
N PHE A 48 -5.79 7.02 0.25
CA PHE A 48 -5.59 8.33 -0.37
C PHE A 48 -6.81 8.84 -1.15
N ARG A 49 -7.83 7.99 -1.33
CA ARG A 49 -9.14 8.37 -1.90
C ARG A 49 -9.14 8.80 -3.36
N ASP A 50 -8.04 8.72 -4.04
CA ASP A 50 -7.88 9.02 -5.45
C ASP A 50 -7.73 7.70 -6.25
N PRO A 51 -8.50 7.49 -7.29
CA PRO A 51 -9.45 8.40 -7.94
C PRO A 51 -10.84 8.47 -7.27
N GLY A 52 -11.56 9.55 -7.63
CA GLY A 52 -13.01 9.68 -7.48
C GLY A 52 -13.55 10.13 -6.13
N LEU A 53 -12.71 10.18 -5.09
CA LEU A 53 -13.08 10.68 -3.76
C LEU A 53 -12.18 11.84 -3.32
N THR A 54 -11.66 12.58 -4.27
CA THR A 54 -10.67 13.65 -4.10
C THR A 54 -11.14 14.86 -3.29
N HIS A 55 -12.44 14.94 -3.01
CA HIS A 55 -12.97 15.89 -2.01
C HIS A 55 -12.51 15.59 -0.58
N LYS A 56 -11.98 14.40 -0.32
CA LYS A 56 -11.42 13.98 0.98
C LYS A 56 -9.91 14.14 1.00
N ALA A 57 -9.24 13.64 -0.05
CA ALA A 57 -7.80 13.66 -0.22
C ALA A 57 -7.44 13.21 -1.64
N ASP A 58 -6.26 13.54 -2.13
CA ASP A 58 -5.72 13.06 -3.40
C ASP A 58 -4.29 12.56 -3.26
N ILE A 59 -3.78 11.88 -4.30
CA ILE A 59 -2.43 11.27 -4.26
C ILE A 59 -1.35 12.33 -4.06
N HIS A 60 -1.49 13.52 -4.64
CA HIS A 60 -0.46 14.55 -4.52
C HIS A 60 -0.37 15.11 -3.08
N THR A 61 -1.49 15.50 -2.51
CA THR A 61 -1.55 16.06 -1.17
C THR A 61 -1.13 15.05 -0.11
N GLU A 62 -1.60 13.80 -0.22
CA GLU A 62 -1.30 12.76 0.74
C GLU A 62 0.14 12.23 0.61
N SER A 63 0.67 12.12 -0.61
CA SER A 63 2.09 11.76 -0.79
C SER A 63 3.04 12.86 -0.29
N THR A 64 2.63 14.12 -0.40
CA THR A 64 3.36 15.26 0.18
C THR A 64 3.34 15.20 1.72
N ALA A 65 2.19 14.92 2.32
CA ALA A 65 2.06 14.74 3.77
C ALA A 65 2.88 13.53 4.26
N ALA A 66 2.84 12.42 3.51
CA ALA A 66 3.64 11.23 3.78
C ALA A 66 5.15 11.56 3.80
N ALA A 67 5.65 12.24 2.76
CA ALA A 67 7.05 12.66 2.68
C ALA A 67 7.45 13.57 3.85
N ALA A 68 6.60 14.51 4.22
CA ALA A 68 6.83 15.41 5.35
C ALA A 68 6.90 14.64 6.69
N GLY A 69 6.22 13.49 6.81
CA GLY A 69 6.29 12.59 7.95
C GLY A 69 7.41 11.55 7.91
N GLY A 70 8.22 11.53 6.83
CA GLY A 70 9.31 10.55 6.65
C GLY A 70 8.85 9.23 6.00
N VAL A 71 7.62 9.15 5.50
CA VAL A 71 7.12 8.02 4.71
C VAL A 71 7.59 8.20 3.27
N THR A 72 8.38 7.25 2.77
CA THR A 72 8.96 7.30 1.42
C THR A 72 8.30 6.34 0.44
N SER A 73 7.42 5.49 0.93
CA SER A 73 6.66 4.54 0.12
C SER A 73 5.29 4.28 0.75
N PHE A 74 4.26 4.18 -0.06
CA PHE A 74 2.92 3.81 0.43
C PHE A 74 2.28 2.71 -0.40
N MET A 75 1.33 2.00 0.20
CA MET A 75 0.49 0.99 -0.44
C MET A 75 -0.98 1.34 -0.23
N ASP A 76 -1.64 1.83 -1.30
CA ASP A 76 -3.01 2.34 -1.21
C ASP A 76 -4.05 1.28 -1.50
N MET A 77 -5.13 1.34 -0.73
CA MET A 77 -6.25 0.41 -0.76
C MET A 77 -7.15 0.60 -2.00
N PRO A 78 -7.87 -0.45 -2.44
CA PRO A 78 -8.63 -0.43 -3.69
C PRO A 78 -10.00 0.24 -3.61
N ASN A 79 -10.45 0.71 -2.44
CA ASN A 79 -11.79 1.26 -2.23
C ASN A 79 -11.90 2.74 -2.65
N THR A 80 -11.64 2.96 -3.92
CA THR A 80 -11.74 4.24 -4.66
C THR A 80 -12.97 4.25 -5.58
N THR A 81 -13.12 5.26 -6.42
CA THR A 81 -14.20 5.35 -7.41
C THR A 81 -13.61 5.74 -8.77
N PRO A 82 -13.48 4.80 -9.74
CA PRO A 82 -13.86 3.39 -9.64
C PRO A 82 -13.01 2.61 -8.63
N GLN A 83 -13.54 1.48 -8.15
CA GLN A 83 -12.79 0.55 -7.30
C GLN A 83 -11.69 -0.14 -8.11
N THR A 84 -10.52 -0.38 -7.49
CA THR A 84 -9.38 -1.03 -8.14
C THR A 84 -9.58 -2.56 -8.15
N THR A 85 -10.60 -3.03 -8.86
CA THR A 85 -11.02 -4.45 -8.93
C THR A 85 -10.92 -5.05 -10.33
N THR A 86 -10.39 -4.30 -11.28
CA THR A 86 -10.09 -4.71 -12.65
C THR A 86 -8.68 -4.29 -13.05
N LEU A 87 -8.07 -4.98 -14.01
CA LEU A 87 -6.74 -4.60 -14.52
C LEU A 87 -6.74 -3.21 -15.14
N GLU A 88 -7.84 -2.81 -15.77
CA GLU A 88 -8.01 -1.48 -16.35
C GLU A 88 -7.97 -0.39 -15.27
N ALA A 89 -8.78 -0.53 -14.22
CA ALA A 89 -8.79 0.41 -13.10
C ALA A 89 -7.43 0.47 -12.38
N LEU A 90 -6.77 -0.67 -12.21
CA LEU A 90 -5.44 -0.75 -11.62
C LEU A 90 -4.41 0.01 -12.46
N ASN A 91 -4.37 -0.23 -13.77
CA ASN A 91 -3.43 0.45 -14.67
C ASN A 91 -3.70 1.95 -14.76
N ALA A 92 -4.97 2.37 -14.79
CA ALA A 92 -5.34 3.78 -14.75
C ALA A 92 -4.86 4.46 -13.46
N LYS A 93 -5.01 3.79 -12.31
CA LYS A 93 -4.53 4.29 -11.01
C LYS A 93 -3.00 4.42 -10.98
N PHE A 94 -2.25 3.47 -11.54
CA PHE A 94 -0.80 3.58 -11.68
C PHE A 94 -0.38 4.76 -12.59
N ALA A 95 -1.09 4.96 -13.71
CA ALA A 95 -0.82 6.07 -14.63
C ALA A 95 -1.09 7.43 -13.97
N ASP A 96 -2.16 7.54 -13.19
CA ASP A 96 -2.50 8.75 -12.45
C ASP A 96 -1.46 9.05 -11.37
N ALA A 97 -1.08 8.07 -10.57
CA ALA A 97 -0.08 8.22 -9.52
C ALA A 97 1.30 8.62 -10.07
N ALA A 98 1.67 8.16 -11.27
CA ALA A 98 2.94 8.53 -11.90
C ALA A 98 3.07 10.04 -12.15
N THR A 99 1.96 10.76 -12.20
CA THR A 99 1.94 12.22 -12.41
C THR A 99 1.72 13.02 -11.12
N LYS A 100 1.29 12.37 -10.03
CA LYS A 100 0.87 13.02 -8.79
C LYS A 100 1.76 12.71 -7.59
N SER A 101 2.22 11.48 -7.46
CA SER A 101 2.97 11.07 -6.27
C SER A 101 4.40 11.59 -6.28
N ILE A 102 4.84 12.09 -5.12
CA ILE A 102 6.23 12.51 -4.88
C ILE A 102 7.05 11.47 -4.10
N VAL A 103 6.41 10.35 -3.70
CA VAL A 103 7.07 9.21 -3.05
C VAL A 103 6.76 7.92 -3.81
N ASN A 104 7.45 6.83 -3.50
CA ASN A 104 7.19 5.53 -4.10
C ASN A 104 5.78 5.02 -3.74
N TYR A 105 5.17 4.26 -4.65
CA TYR A 105 3.80 3.79 -4.46
C TYR A 105 3.57 2.40 -5.05
N SER A 106 2.63 1.71 -4.45
CA SER A 106 2.00 0.53 -4.99
C SER A 106 0.52 0.50 -4.60
N PHE A 107 -0.24 -0.37 -5.25
CA PHE A 107 -1.69 -0.48 -5.05
C PHE A 107 -2.10 -1.91 -4.79
N TYR A 108 -3.04 -2.07 -3.86
CA TYR A 108 -3.74 -3.34 -3.69
C TYR A 108 -4.78 -3.53 -4.78
N PHE A 109 -4.86 -4.74 -5.29
CA PHE A 109 -5.97 -5.18 -6.13
C PHE A 109 -7.11 -5.68 -5.25
N GLY A 110 -8.32 -5.18 -5.45
CA GLY A 110 -9.48 -5.58 -4.67
C GLY A 110 -10.08 -6.90 -5.17
N ALA A 111 -10.16 -7.89 -4.30
CA ALA A 111 -10.92 -9.11 -4.58
C ALA A 111 -12.43 -8.83 -4.53
N THR A 112 -13.19 -9.54 -5.36
CA THR A 112 -14.65 -9.52 -5.41
C THR A 112 -15.18 -10.94 -5.53
N ASN A 113 -16.50 -11.11 -5.44
CA ASN A 113 -17.14 -12.43 -5.67
C ASN A 113 -16.98 -12.94 -7.12
N THR A 114 -16.41 -12.17 -8.06
CA THR A 114 -16.40 -12.49 -9.49
C THR A 114 -15.03 -12.39 -10.16
N ASN A 115 -13.96 -11.92 -9.48
CA ASN A 115 -12.67 -11.67 -10.11
C ASN A 115 -11.51 -12.55 -9.61
N ALA A 116 -11.78 -13.62 -8.87
CA ALA A 116 -10.74 -14.51 -8.34
C ALA A 116 -9.84 -15.11 -9.44
N ASP A 117 -10.36 -15.28 -10.67
CA ASP A 117 -9.63 -15.84 -11.80
C ASP A 117 -8.66 -14.83 -12.46
N VAL A 118 -8.79 -13.53 -12.12
CA VAL A 118 -7.87 -12.48 -12.57
C VAL A 118 -6.58 -12.43 -11.71
N LEU A 119 -6.65 -12.85 -10.45
CA LEU A 119 -5.56 -12.73 -9.49
C LEU A 119 -4.22 -13.33 -9.96
N PRO A 120 -4.18 -14.50 -10.63
CA PRO A 120 -2.93 -15.06 -11.13
C PRO A 120 -2.25 -14.21 -12.22
N THR A 121 -2.99 -13.33 -12.88
CA THR A 121 -2.48 -12.47 -13.97
C THR A 121 -1.88 -11.15 -13.49
N LEU A 122 -1.98 -10.86 -12.18
CA LEU A 122 -1.44 -9.63 -11.61
C LEU A 122 0.10 -9.61 -11.70
N ASP A 123 0.63 -8.47 -12.09
CA ASP A 123 2.08 -8.24 -12.10
C ASP A 123 2.58 -8.05 -10.67
N LYS A 124 3.18 -9.10 -10.10
CA LYS A 124 3.69 -9.13 -8.73
C LYS A 124 4.89 -8.22 -8.48
N SER A 125 5.51 -7.69 -9.53
CA SER A 125 6.60 -6.71 -9.40
C SER A 125 6.07 -5.29 -9.13
N ARG A 126 4.79 -5.05 -9.40
CA ARG A 126 4.15 -3.74 -9.28
C ARG A 126 3.05 -3.68 -8.24
N VAL A 127 2.27 -4.77 -8.10
CA VAL A 127 1.11 -4.87 -7.20
C VAL A 127 1.56 -5.41 -5.84
N CYS A 128 1.35 -4.64 -4.79
CA CYS A 128 1.80 -5.02 -3.44
C CYS A 128 1.01 -6.18 -2.82
N GLY A 129 -0.24 -6.39 -3.25
CA GLY A 129 -1.05 -7.48 -2.73
C GLY A 129 -2.51 -7.43 -3.18
N VAL A 130 -3.28 -8.38 -2.71
CA VAL A 130 -4.73 -8.46 -2.89
C VAL A 130 -5.40 -7.97 -1.61
N LYS A 131 -6.34 -7.04 -1.73
CA LYS A 131 -7.23 -6.64 -0.61
C LYS A 131 -8.49 -7.46 -0.64
N LEU A 132 -8.82 -8.05 0.50
CA LEU A 132 -9.99 -8.88 0.71
C LEU A 132 -10.86 -8.29 1.82
N PHE A 133 -12.14 -8.08 1.56
CA PHE A 133 -13.13 -7.69 2.56
C PHE A 133 -14.07 -8.88 2.83
N MET A 134 -13.98 -9.45 4.02
CA MET A 134 -14.80 -10.59 4.47
C MET A 134 -16.00 -10.16 5.33
N GLY A 135 -16.09 -8.88 5.67
CA GLY A 135 -17.17 -8.27 6.43
C GLY A 135 -17.63 -6.97 5.78
N ALA A 136 -17.81 -5.92 6.57
CA ALA A 136 -18.24 -4.62 6.06
C ALA A 136 -17.33 -4.11 4.93
N SER A 137 -17.94 -3.74 3.82
CA SER A 137 -17.25 -3.24 2.63
C SER A 137 -18.06 -2.15 1.93
N THR A 138 -17.40 -1.41 1.06
CA THR A 138 -18.03 -0.43 0.16
C THR A 138 -18.21 -1.02 -1.23
N GLY A 139 -19.34 -0.76 -1.87
CA GLY A 139 -19.64 -1.24 -3.21
C GLY A 139 -19.70 -2.77 -3.31
N ASN A 140 -19.04 -3.36 -4.32
CA ASN A 140 -19.09 -4.79 -4.62
C ASN A 140 -17.87 -5.59 -4.14
N MET A 141 -17.06 -5.04 -3.24
CA MET A 141 -15.83 -5.70 -2.77
C MET A 141 -16.04 -6.67 -1.60
N LEU A 142 -17.27 -6.86 -1.13
CA LEU A 142 -17.54 -7.91 -0.14
C LEU A 142 -17.36 -9.29 -0.78
N VAL A 143 -16.55 -10.12 -0.16
CA VAL A 143 -16.37 -11.53 -0.51
C VAL A 143 -16.82 -12.37 0.67
N ASP A 144 -18.07 -12.80 0.64
CA ASP A 144 -18.76 -13.52 1.71
C ASP A 144 -19.03 -14.99 1.38
N ARG A 145 -18.82 -15.41 0.12
CA ARG A 145 -19.03 -16.78 -0.30
C ARG A 145 -17.78 -17.62 -0.07
N MET A 146 -17.91 -18.67 0.74
CA MET A 146 -16.81 -19.55 1.14
C MET A 146 -16.08 -20.18 -0.07
N GLU A 147 -16.81 -20.52 -1.12
CA GLU A 147 -16.25 -21.05 -2.38
C GLU A 147 -15.35 -20.04 -3.09
N VAL A 148 -15.73 -18.74 -3.06
CA VAL A 148 -14.94 -17.68 -3.66
C VAL A 148 -13.73 -17.34 -2.77
N LEU A 149 -13.90 -17.32 -1.46
CA LEU A 149 -12.77 -17.14 -0.53
C LEU A 149 -11.68 -18.18 -0.78
N ARG A 150 -12.06 -19.47 -0.92
CA ARG A 150 -11.10 -20.54 -1.25
C ARG A 150 -10.37 -20.29 -2.56
N LYS A 151 -11.08 -19.81 -3.60
CA LYS A 151 -10.45 -19.45 -4.88
C LYS A 151 -9.51 -18.26 -4.74
N VAL A 152 -9.89 -17.22 -4.01
CA VAL A 152 -9.04 -16.04 -3.78
C VAL A 152 -7.74 -16.48 -3.10
N PHE A 153 -7.80 -17.26 -2.02
CA PHE A 153 -6.61 -17.73 -1.32
C PHE A 153 -5.76 -18.69 -2.17
N ALA A 154 -6.37 -19.50 -3.02
CA ALA A 154 -5.64 -20.41 -3.91
C ALA A 154 -4.95 -19.64 -5.07
N ASN A 155 -5.60 -18.61 -5.61
CA ASN A 155 -5.20 -17.94 -6.84
C ASN A 155 -4.33 -16.70 -6.62
N ALA A 156 -4.36 -16.06 -5.46
CA ALA A 156 -3.67 -14.79 -5.24
C ALA A 156 -2.16 -14.91 -5.50
N GLY A 157 -1.50 -15.96 -4.99
CA GLY A 157 -0.07 -16.19 -5.19
C GLY A 157 0.82 -15.02 -4.72
N MET A 158 0.27 -14.10 -3.93
CA MET A 158 0.90 -12.93 -3.33
C MET A 158 0.22 -12.63 -1.99
N LEU A 159 0.70 -11.60 -1.29
CA LEU A 159 0.14 -11.16 -0.01
C LEU A 159 -1.36 -10.85 -0.13
N ILE A 160 -2.14 -11.29 0.84
CA ILE A 160 -3.55 -10.94 0.99
C ILE A 160 -3.71 -10.12 2.27
N ALA A 161 -4.13 -8.87 2.13
CA ALA A 161 -4.53 -8.02 3.25
C ALA A 161 -6.05 -8.15 3.46
N ALA A 162 -6.45 -8.74 4.57
CA ALA A 162 -7.86 -9.03 4.81
C ALA A 162 -8.46 -8.12 5.90
N HIS A 163 -9.68 -7.63 5.63
CA HIS A 163 -10.58 -7.10 6.64
C HIS A 163 -11.51 -8.24 7.05
N CYS A 164 -11.32 -8.76 8.26
CA CYS A 164 -11.95 -10.01 8.71
C CYS A 164 -13.03 -9.73 9.75
N GLU A 165 -14.27 -9.70 9.31
CA GLU A 165 -15.44 -9.67 10.17
C GLU A 165 -16.37 -10.83 9.83
N GLU A 166 -16.97 -11.44 10.84
CA GLU A 166 -18.02 -12.46 10.67
C GLU A 166 -19.39 -11.78 10.80
N GLN A 167 -19.97 -11.42 9.67
CA GLN A 167 -21.19 -10.61 9.61
C GLN A 167 -22.39 -11.29 10.28
N SER A 168 -22.46 -12.61 10.28
CA SER A 168 -23.53 -13.35 10.94
C SER A 168 -23.48 -13.16 12.47
N ILE A 169 -22.28 -13.20 13.05
CA ILE A 169 -22.06 -12.98 14.46
C ILE A 169 -22.37 -11.52 14.85
N ILE A 170 -21.90 -10.57 14.04
CA ILE A 170 -22.14 -9.14 14.25
C ILE A 170 -23.65 -8.85 14.23
N SER A 171 -24.37 -9.36 13.24
CA SER A 171 -25.80 -9.15 13.08
C SER A 171 -26.59 -9.73 14.26
N ALA A 172 -26.31 -10.97 14.66
CA ALA A 172 -26.95 -11.63 15.78
C ALA A 172 -26.75 -10.85 17.10
N ASN A 173 -25.49 -10.45 17.36
CA ASN A 173 -25.16 -9.69 18.56
C ASN A 173 -25.79 -8.27 18.56
N THR A 174 -25.79 -7.60 17.40
CA THR A 174 -26.40 -6.27 17.26
C THR A 174 -27.90 -6.32 17.62
N THR A 175 -28.61 -7.34 17.14
CA THR A 175 -30.03 -7.53 17.49
C THR A 175 -30.20 -7.77 19.00
N ALA A 176 -29.44 -8.71 19.57
CA ALA A 176 -29.53 -9.05 20.99
C ALA A 176 -29.19 -7.87 21.92
N PHE A 177 -28.29 -6.97 21.52
CA PHE A 177 -27.94 -5.79 22.33
C PHE A 177 -28.88 -4.60 22.15
N LYS A 178 -29.60 -4.50 21.02
CA LYS A 178 -30.64 -3.46 20.83
C LYS A 178 -31.93 -3.76 21.56
N GLU A 179 -32.19 -5.00 21.93
CA GLU A 179 -33.37 -5.46 22.65
C GLU A 179 -33.20 -5.38 24.19
N LYS A 180 -32.05 -4.98 24.69
CA LYS A 180 -31.73 -4.71 26.09
C LYS A 180 -31.80 -3.22 26.42
#